data_7a3bf6804449ade004e3b6b1e8ecd843
#
_entry.id   7a3bf6804449ade004e3b6b1e8ecd843
#
_cell.length_a   1.000
_cell.length_b   1.000
_cell.length_c   1.000
_cell.angle_alpha   90.00
_cell.angle_beta   90.00
_cell.angle_gamma   90.00
#
_symmetry.space_group_name_H-M   'P 1'
#
loop_
_entity.id
_entity.type
_entity.pdbx_description
1 polymer ?
#
loop_
_entity_poly.entity_id
_entity_poly.type
_entity_poly.pdbx_seq_one_letter_code
_entity_poly.pdbx_strand_id
1 'polypeptide(L)'
;MDFTSTGLIAQIKRRALIPTSQNLFTSSDIIDMLNEELQNRIVPYILNAREDYFLTYDEITQDGTQTEIDIPYDAIGNKINQITLYTSTTDDSFFATIPRLTPSQINDYFGGYYIEGNKIKLYPKAIASGKLRIYYYKRPSEIVASTRWAIVSTINTNTSIVCSTNLPANITTGSEIDIVKNIQPWDTTRETTAGTVSSATVNLSDTSDISVGYYVCSKDESPFAQIPQDTIPLLIQSVVVRMMEYMGDTNGLQAGLLTYAQMESDNRGLISPRVDAQPKKISVKNRLSRYLWR
;
A
#
# COMPACT_ATOMS: atom_id res chain seq x y z
N MET A 1 -13.72 7.70 -16.30
CA MET A 1 -14.13 8.01 -14.93
C MET A 1 -12.93 8.64 -14.25
N ASP A 2 -13.10 9.73 -13.54
CA ASP A 2 -11.99 10.33 -12.78
C ASP A 2 -11.92 9.66 -11.41
N PHE A 3 -10.77 9.08 -11.10
CA PHE A 3 -10.50 8.37 -9.85
C PHE A 3 -9.65 9.17 -8.86
N THR A 4 -9.30 10.41 -9.22
CA THR A 4 -8.65 11.32 -8.28
C THR A 4 -9.60 11.67 -7.14
N SER A 5 -9.06 12.22 -6.05
CA SER A 5 -9.85 12.68 -4.92
C SER A 5 -10.97 13.63 -5.35
N THR A 6 -10.72 14.50 -6.33
CA THR A 6 -11.74 15.40 -6.90
C THR A 6 -12.88 14.63 -7.58
N GLY A 7 -12.53 13.61 -8.37
CA GLY A 7 -13.52 12.76 -9.04
C GLY A 7 -14.31 11.91 -8.05
N LEU A 8 -13.66 11.39 -7.01
CA LEU A 8 -14.33 10.63 -5.93
C LEU A 8 -15.34 11.49 -5.18
N ILE A 9 -14.95 12.70 -4.79
CA ILE A 9 -15.85 13.67 -4.13
C ILE A 9 -17.08 13.96 -4.99
N ALA A 10 -16.87 14.21 -6.30
CA ALA A 10 -17.98 14.49 -7.21
C ALA A 10 -18.95 13.29 -7.33
N GLN A 11 -18.44 12.07 -7.33
CA GLN A 11 -19.25 10.85 -7.37
C GLN A 11 -20.02 10.64 -6.06
N ILE A 12 -19.38 10.86 -4.92
CA ILE A 12 -20.02 10.77 -3.60
C ILE A 12 -21.17 11.77 -3.51
N LYS A 13 -20.93 13.05 -3.81
CA LYS A 13 -21.97 14.10 -3.79
C LYS A 13 -23.14 13.75 -4.71
N ARG A 14 -22.86 13.20 -5.90
CA ARG A 14 -23.91 12.78 -6.84
C ARG A 14 -24.75 11.62 -6.29
N ARG A 15 -24.11 10.60 -5.69
CA ARG A 15 -24.83 9.44 -5.13
C ARG A 15 -25.62 9.80 -3.87
N ALA A 16 -25.08 10.70 -3.03
CA ALA A 16 -25.76 11.18 -1.84
C ALA A 16 -26.87 12.22 -2.16
N LEU A 17 -27.08 12.56 -3.45
CA LEU A 17 -28.03 13.59 -3.91
C LEU A 17 -27.82 14.96 -3.26
N ILE A 18 -26.56 15.25 -2.90
CA ILE A 18 -26.21 16.53 -2.29
C ILE A 18 -26.05 17.58 -3.39
N PRO A 19 -26.85 18.66 -3.38
CA PRO A 19 -26.66 19.77 -4.32
C PRO A 19 -25.27 20.38 -4.18
N THR A 20 -24.69 20.82 -5.29
CA THR A 20 -23.37 21.47 -5.29
C THR A 20 -23.34 22.78 -4.49
N SER A 21 -24.50 23.41 -4.28
CA SER A 21 -24.67 24.62 -3.49
C SER A 21 -24.75 24.36 -1.97
N GLN A 22 -24.81 23.11 -1.55
CA GLN A 22 -24.94 22.76 -0.15
C GLN A 22 -23.57 22.61 0.50
N ASN A 23 -23.31 23.31 1.58
CA ASN A 23 -22.04 23.33 2.32
C ASN A 23 -22.08 22.46 3.60
N LEU A 24 -23.02 21.52 3.68
CA LEU A 24 -23.13 20.66 4.87
C LEU A 24 -21.86 19.79 5.05
N PHE A 25 -21.32 19.31 3.95
CA PHE A 25 -20.04 18.59 3.93
C PHE A 25 -19.08 19.32 3.01
N THR A 26 -17.97 19.77 3.57
CA THR A 26 -16.87 20.34 2.79
C THR A 26 -16.12 19.22 2.03
N SER A 27 -15.28 19.59 1.06
CA SER A 27 -14.43 18.60 0.38
C SER A 27 -13.42 17.96 1.33
N SER A 28 -12.98 18.66 2.38
CA SER A 28 -12.13 18.13 3.43
C SER A 28 -12.86 17.05 4.22
N ASP A 29 -14.08 17.34 4.69
CA ASP A 29 -14.86 16.37 5.47
C ASP A 29 -15.08 15.05 4.68
N ILE A 30 -15.32 15.18 3.37
CA ILE A 30 -15.50 14.00 2.51
C ILE A 30 -14.20 13.22 2.34
N ILE A 31 -13.04 13.90 2.25
CA ILE A 31 -11.72 13.24 2.19
C ILE A 31 -11.43 12.52 3.51
N ASP A 32 -11.72 13.14 4.65
CA ASP A 32 -11.54 12.53 5.96
C ASP A 32 -12.40 11.26 6.09
N MET A 33 -13.67 11.33 5.66
CA MET A 33 -14.55 10.15 5.60
C MET A 33 -14.01 9.08 4.63
N LEU A 34 -13.48 9.48 3.46
CA LEU A 34 -12.86 8.55 2.51
C LEU A 34 -11.69 7.80 3.15
N ASN A 35 -10.80 8.51 3.84
CA ASN A 35 -9.65 7.91 4.51
C ASN A 35 -10.08 7.01 5.67
N GLU A 36 -11.07 7.44 6.47
CA GLU A 36 -11.62 6.63 7.55
C GLU A 36 -12.24 5.31 7.04
N GLU A 37 -13.11 5.38 6.02
CA GLU A 37 -13.75 4.21 5.43
C GLU A 37 -12.74 3.32 4.69
N LEU A 38 -11.75 3.92 4.03
CA LEU A 38 -10.66 3.20 3.37
C LEU A 38 -9.91 2.31 4.37
N GLN A 39 -9.46 2.90 5.49
CA GLN A 39 -8.64 2.19 6.47
C GLN A 39 -9.44 1.21 7.34
N ASN A 40 -10.65 1.58 7.75
CA ASN A 40 -11.42 0.80 8.72
C ASN A 40 -12.29 -0.28 8.08
N ARG A 41 -12.67 -0.12 6.82
CA ARG A 41 -13.62 -1.02 6.15
C ARG A 41 -13.06 -1.67 4.89
N ILE A 42 -12.54 -0.87 3.97
CA ILE A 42 -12.13 -1.39 2.65
C ILE A 42 -10.81 -2.16 2.71
N VAL A 43 -9.80 -1.64 3.42
CA VAL A 43 -8.51 -2.35 3.57
C VAL A 43 -8.69 -3.72 4.24
N PRO A 44 -9.39 -3.85 5.39
CA PRO A 44 -9.68 -5.17 5.96
C PRO A 44 -10.47 -6.09 5.03
N TYR A 45 -11.42 -5.55 4.28
CA TYR A 45 -12.20 -6.30 3.30
C TYR A 45 -11.30 -6.88 2.19
N ILE A 46 -10.40 -6.06 1.62
CA ILE A 46 -9.47 -6.52 0.57
C ILE A 46 -8.51 -7.56 1.15
N LEU A 47 -7.94 -7.34 2.34
CA LEU A 47 -7.05 -8.30 3.00
C LEU A 47 -7.71 -9.66 3.22
N ASN A 48 -9.00 -9.69 3.57
CA ASN A 48 -9.75 -10.93 3.74
C ASN A 48 -10.06 -11.64 2.41
N ALA A 49 -10.20 -10.90 1.31
CA ALA A 49 -10.52 -11.43 0.00
C ALA A 49 -9.26 -11.77 -0.81
N ARG A 50 -8.22 -10.94 -0.70
CA ARG A 50 -6.97 -11.04 -1.44
C ARG A 50 -5.81 -10.45 -0.62
N GLU A 51 -5.24 -11.26 0.25
CA GLU A 51 -4.19 -10.86 1.17
C GLU A 51 -2.93 -10.32 0.47
N ASP A 52 -2.57 -10.91 -0.67
CA ASP A 52 -1.37 -10.57 -1.45
C ASP A 52 -1.42 -9.19 -2.13
N TYR A 53 -2.59 -8.52 -2.18
CA TYR A 53 -2.71 -7.22 -2.86
C TYR A 53 -1.84 -6.14 -2.24
N PHE A 54 -1.72 -6.13 -0.92
CA PHE A 54 -0.92 -5.15 -0.18
C PHE A 54 0.48 -5.66 0.17
N LEU A 55 0.84 -6.86 -0.28
CA LEU A 55 2.13 -7.46 0.04
C LEU A 55 3.26 -6.69 -0.68
N THR A 56 4.20 -6.20 0.10
CA THR A 56 5.41 -5.53 -0.37
C THR A 56 6.61 -5.98 0.46
N TYR A 57 7.78 -5.42 0.20
CA TYR A 57 8.96 -5.67 1.02
C TYR A 57 9.85 -4.44 1.12
N ASP A 58 10.56 -4.34 2.25
CA ASP A 58 11.68 -3.43 2.46
C ASP A 58 12.99 -4.20 2.48
N GLU A 59 14.05 -3.57 1.97
CA GLU A 59 15.40 -4.12 1.98
C GLU A 59 16.30 -3.37 2.94
N ILE A 60 16.95 -4.12 3.82
CA ILE A 60 17.89 -3.58 4.79
C ILE A 60 19.23 -4.30 4.62
N THR A 61 20.30 -3.53 4.44
CA THR A 61 21.65 -4.09 4.43
C THR A 61 22.03 -4.47 5.85
N GLN A 62 22.39 -5.74 6.06
CA GLN A 62 22.82 -6.31 7.33
C GLN A 62 24.34 -6.48 7.30
N ASP A 63 25.03 -5.86 8.24
CA ASP A 63 26.49 -5.94 8.38
C ASP A 63 26.96 -7.05 9.35
N GLY A 64 26.02 -7.80 9.90
CA GLY A 64 26.28 -8.85 10.90
C GLY A 64 26.29 -8.36 12.35
N THR A 65 26.16 -7.05 12.59
CA THR A 65 26.14 -6.47 13.93
C THR A 65 24.75 -6.07 14.40
N GLN A 66 23.84 -5.84 13.46
CA GLN A 66 22.49 -5.37 13.70
C GLN A 66 21.63 -6.48 14.32
N THR A 67 21.11 -6.23 15.51
CA THR A 67 20.34 -7.21 16.30
C THR A 67 18.86 -6.91 16.34
N GLU A 68 18.50 -5.67 16.04
CA GLU A 68 17.14 -5.16 16.07
C GLU A 68 16.86 -4.33 14.83
N ILE A 69 15.65 -4.48 14.29
CA ILE A 69 15.16 -3.78 13.11
C ILE A 69 13.77 -3.26 13.44
N ASP A 70 13.49 -2.03 13.13
CA ASP A 70 12.15 -1.48 13.30
C ASP A 70 11.18 -2.12 12.25
N ILE A 71 9.96 -2.41 12.69
CA ILE A 71 8.90 -2.80 11.76
C ILE A 71 8.57 -1.57 10.90
N PRO A 72 8.40 -1.72 9.57
CA PRO A 72 7.99 -0.63 8.73
C PRO A 72 6.74 0.07 9.29
N TYR A 73 6.79 1.39 9.43
CA TYR A 73 5.73 2.17 10.10
C TYR A 73 4.38 2.11 9.36
N ASP A 74 4.42 1.85 8.05
CA ASP A 74 3.27 1.69 7.16
C ASP A 74 2.74 0.25 7.11
N ALA A 75 3.34 -0.68 7.90
CA ALA A 75 2.87 -2.05 8.00
C ALA A 75 1.48 -2.13 8.65
N ILE A 76 0.52 -2.73 7.96
CA ILE A 76 -0.84 -2.94 8.48
C ILE A 76 -0.80 -3.85 9.70
N GLY A 77 -1.19 -3.30 10.87
CA GLY A 77 -1.26 -4.04 12.14
C GLY A 77 0.08 -4.62 12.59
N ASN A 78 1.20 -4.04 12.18
CA ASN A 78 2.56 -4.52 12.47
C ASN A 78 2.77 -5.99 12.06
N LYS A 79 2.06 -6.46 11.02
CA LYS A 79 2.15 -7.84 10.55
C LYS A 79 3.30 -7.99 9.57
N ILE A 80 4.25 -8.84 9.94
CA ILE A 80 5.32 -9.32 9.05
C ILE A 80 4.89 -10.66 8.47
N ASN A 81 4.92 -10.76 7.15
CA ASN A 81 4.61 -12.00 6.44
C ASN A 81 5.81 -12.96 6.51
N GLN A 82 6.98 -12.48 6.09
CA GLN A 82 8.19 -13.29 6.00
C GLN A 82 9.42 -12.42 6.06
N ILE A 83 10.53 -12.96 6.56
CA ILE A 83 11.85 -12.34 6.47
C ILE A 83 12.78 -13.30 5.73
N THR A 84 13.49 -12.76 4.74
CA THR A 84 14.45 -13.53 3.93
C THR A 84 15.83 -12.88 4.02
N LEU A 85 16.84 -13.68 4.27
CA LEU A 85 18.24 -13.26 4.24
C LEU A 85 18.85 -13.64 2.88
N TYR A 86 19.41 -12.68 2.20
CA TYR A 86 20.25 -12.87 1.02
C TYR A 86 21.71 -12.75 1.43
N THR A 87 22.54 -13.68 1.02
CA THR A 87 23.98 -13.72 1.38
C THR A 87 24.81 -12.67 0.62
N SER A 88 24.26 -12.13 -0.45
CA SER A 88 24.86 -11.04 -1.23
C SER A 88 24.00 -9.78 -1.16
N THR A 89 24.62 -8.61 -1.17
CA THR A 89 23.93 -7.32 -1.26
C THR A 89 23.52 -6.97 -2.70
N THR A 90 24.12 -7.64 -3.69
CA THR A 90 23.93 -7.33 -5.12
C THR A 90 23.26 -8.46 -5.90
N ASP A 91 23.26 -9.69 -5.38
CA ASP A 91 22.75 -10.89 -6.07
C ASP A 91 21.67 -11.55 -5.22
N ASP A 92 20.51 -11.80 -5.83
CA ASP A 92 19.34 -12.43 -5.21
C ASP A 92 19.33 -13.97 -5.37
N SER A 93 20.41 -14.57 -5.92
CA SER A 93 20.44 -16.02 -6.25
C SER A 93 20.49 -16.95 -5.04
N PHE A 94 21.04 -16.48 -3.91
CA PHE A 94 21.15 -17.29 -2.69
C PHE A 94 20.41 -16.63 -1.53
N PHE A 95 19.35 -17.25 -1.09
CA PHE A 95 18.55 -16.75 0.01
C PHE A 95 18.12 -17.86 0.97
N ALA A 96 17.87 -17.49 2.20
CA ALA A 96 17.28 -18.35 3.22
C ALA A 96 16.14 -17.62 3.94
N THR A 97 15.01 -18.27 4.09
CA THR A 97 13.92 -17.75 4.91
C THR A 97 14.28 -17.87 6.38
N ILE A 98 14.19 -16.78 7.12
CA ILE A 98 14.42 -16.75 8.55
C ILE A 98 13.13 -17.15 9.26
N PRO A 99 13.12 -18.22 10.08
CA PRO A 99 11.93 -18.66 10.77
C PRO A 99 11.52 -17.68 11.87
N ARG A 100 10.21 -17.49 12.06
CA ARG A 100 9.68 -16.76 13.20
C ARG A 100 9.71 -17.66 14.44
N LEU A 101 10.31 -17.16 15.50
CA LEU A 101 10.42 -17.85 16.78
C LEU A 101 9.38 -17.31 17.77
N THR A 102 8.90 -18.19 18.64
CA THR A 102 8.22 -17.78 19.86
C THR A 102 9.26 -17.62 21.00
N PRO A 103 8.98 -16.84 22.04
CA PRO A 103 9.94 -16.67 23.16
C PRO A 103 10.39 -17.99 23.79
N SER A 104 9.56 -19.03 23.78
CA SER A 104 9.90 -20.35 24.28
C SER A 104 10.86 -21.15 23.39
N GLN A 105 10.95 -20.79 22.11
CA GLN A 105 11.76 -21.51 21.10
C GLN A 105 13.15 -20.89 20.91
N ILE A 106 13.42 -19.74 21.53
CA ILE A 106 14.69 -19.02 21.32
C ILE A 106 15.91 -19.90 21.66
N ASN A 107 15.80 -20.78 22.66
CA ASN A 107 16.88 -21.66 23.07
C ASN A 107 16.99 -22.95 22.25
N ASP A 108 15.97 -23.30 21.48
CA ASP A 108 15.86 -24.58 20.79
C ASP A 108 16.26 -24.50 19.31
N TYR A 109 16.35 -23.29 18.74
CA TYR A 109 16.63 -23.06 17.33
C TYR A 109 17.99 -22.39 17.10
N PHE A 110 18.65 -22.80 16.02
CA PHE A 110 19.94 -22.25 15.59
C PHE A 110 19.86 -20.79 15.08
N GLY A 111 18.68 -20.31 14.77
CA GLY A 111 18.48 -18.94 14.31
C GLY A 111 17.05 -18.65 13.89
N GLY A 112 16.65 -17.40 14.00
CA GLY A 112 15.33 -16.94 13.64
C GLY A 112 15.10 -15.48 14.03
N TYR A 113 13.86 -15.04 13.98
CA TYR A 113 13.46 -13.73 14.49
C TYR A 113 12.22 -13.85 15.37
N TYR A 114 12.08 -12.90 16.28
CA TYR A 114 10.85 -12.72 17.05
C TYR A 114 10.47 -11.23 17.08
N ILE A 115 9.22 -10.95 17.39
CA ILE A 115 8.71 -9.58 17.45
C ILE A 115 8.55 -9.21 18.94
N GLU A 116 9.13 -8.10 19.32
CA GLU A 116 9.00 -7.53 20.66
C GLU A 116 8.65 -6.04 20.55
N GLY A 117 7.42 -5.70 20.94
CA GLY A 117 6.87 -4.36 20.71
C GLY A 117 6.79 -4.03 19.22
N ASN A 118 7.45 -2.95 18.80
CA ASN A 118 7.52 -2.52 17.40
C ASN A 118 8.84 -2.89 16.72
N LYS A 119 9.54 -3.91 17.25
CA LYS A 119 10.85 -4.31 16.73
C LYS A 119 10.89 -5.78 16.35
N ILE A 120 11.60 -6.05 15.28
CA ILE A 120 12.04 -7.39 14.88
C ILE A 120 13.38 -7.63 15.53
N LYS A 121 13.48 -8.63 16.39
CA LYS A 121 14.74 -9.05 17.04
C LYS A 121 15.26 -10.31 16.37
N LEU A 122 16.53 -10.26 15.98
CA LEU A 122 17.22 -11.37 15.34
C LEU A 122 17.92 -12.23 16.41
N TYR A 123 17.88 -13.56 16.21
CA TYR A 123 18.56 -14.53 17.07
C TYR A 123 19.25 -15.60 16.22
N PRO A 124 20.51 -15.99 16.51
CA PRO A 124 21.42 -15.31 17.42
C PRO A 124 21.71 -13.87 16.96
N LYS A 125 22.27 -13.04 17.85
CA LYS A 125 22.52 -11.60 17.61
C LYS A 125 23.39 -11.28 16.39
N ALA A 126 24.11 -12.25 15.86
CA ALA A 126 24.91 -12.12 14.63
C ALA A 126 24.36 -13.04 13.55
N ILE A 127 23.46 -12.54 12.73
CA ILE A 127 23.12 -13.17 11.45
C ILE A 127 24.20 -12.74 10.44
N ALA A 128 24.52 -13.64 9.50
CA ALA A 128 25.52 -13.37 8.47
C ALA A 128 25.24 -12.01 7.77
N SER A 129 26.31 -11.34 7.40
CA SER A 129 26.22 -10.11 6.58
C SER A 129 25.51 -10.40 5.25
N GLY A 130 24.76 -9.43 4.75
CA GLY A 130 24.00 -9.56 3.52
C GLY A 130 22.87 -8.56 3.44
N LYS A 131 21.79 -8.96 2.78
CA LYS A 131 20.59 -8.13 2.60
C LYS A 131 19.40 -8.85 3.23
N LEU A 132 18.71 -8.20 4.16
CA LEU A 132 17.44 -8.68 4.71
C LEU A 132 16.30 -8.06 3.92
N ARG A 133 15.40 -8.91 3.46
CA ARG A 133 14.15 -8.49 2.83
C ARG A 133 13.01 -8.85 3.77
N ILE A 134 12.27 -7.83 4.23
CA ILE A 134 11.16 -7.94 5.15
C ILE A 134 9.88 -7.79 4.35
N TYR A 135 9.11 -8.87 4.21
CA TYR A 135 7.82 -8.85 3.54
C TYR A 135 6.73 -8.50 4.52
N TYR A 136 5.92 -7.50 4.20
CA TYR A 136 4.83 -7.02 5.04
C TYR A 136 3.67 -6.50 4.19
N TYR A 137 2.53 -6.21 4.83
CA TYR A 137 1.37 -5.63 4.16
C TYR A 137 1.40 -4.12 4.33
N LYS A 138 1.65 -3.42 3.21
CA LYS A 138 1.76 -1.96 3.19
C LYS A 138 0.37 -1.32 3.29
N ARG A 139 0.26 -0.31 4.14
CA ARG A 139 -0.94 0.52 4.22
C ARG A 139 -1.04 1.42 3.00
N PRO A 140 -2.22 1.54 2.35
CA PRO A 140 -2.44 2.53 1.31
C PRO A 140 -2.19 3.94 1.83
N SER A 141 -1.60 4.79 0.98
CA SER A 141 -1.39 6.21 1.28
C SER A 141 -2.72 6.93 1.51
N GLU A 142 -2.68 8.03 2.27
CA GLU A 142 -3.84 8.86 2.52
C GLU A 142 -4.29 9.59 1.26
N ILE A 143 -5.60 9.58 1.00
CA ILE A 143 -6.19 10.35 -0.09
C ILE A 143 -6.17 11.83 0.31
N VAL A 144 -5.64 12.68 -0.57
CA VAL A 144 -5.47 14.11 -0.28
C VAL A 144 -6.18 15.00 -1.30
N ALA A 145 -6.46 16.24 -0.90
CA ALA A 145 -7.10 17.24 -1.74
C ALA A 145 -6.21 17.62 -2.94
N SER A 146 -6.85 18.17 -3.98
CA SER A 146 -6.15 18.61 -5.20
C SER A 146 -5.09 19.71 -4.98
N THR A 147 -5.12 20.37 -3.84
CA THR A 147 -4.12 21.36 -3.42
C THR A 147 -2.84 20.75 -2.86
N ARG A 148 -2.83 19.44 -2.62
CA ARG A 148 -1.71 18.71 -2.01
C ARG A 148 -0.95 17.82 -2.98
N TRP A 149 -1.23 17.88 -4.26
CA TRP A 149 -0.51 17.16 -5.29
C TRP A 149 -0.29 18.01 -6.54
N ALA A 150 0.71 17.68 -7.34
CA ALA A 150 0.99 18.29 -8.63
C ALA A 150 1.22 17.21 -9.68
N ILE A 151 0.94 17.51 -10.96
CA ILE A 151 1.10 16.56 -12.07
C ILE A 151 2.41 16.84 -12.78
N VAL A 152 3.21 15.82 -13.02
CA VAL A 152 4.44 15.90 -13.83
C VAL A 152 4.07 16.25 -15.27
N SER A 153 4.49 17.41 -15.75
CA SER A 153 4.26 17.87 -17.11
C SER A 153 5.46 17.63 -18.03
N THR A 154 6.66 17.70 -17.47
CA THR A 154 7.89 17.54 -18.25
C THR A 154 9.00 16.93 -17.38
N ILE A 155 9.83 16.11 -17.98
CA ILE A 155 11.07 15.60 -17.40
C ILE A 155 12.21 16.26 -18.17
N ASN A 156 12.93 17.18 -17.52
CA ASN A 156 13.97 17.95 -18.20
C ASN A 156 15.29 17.20 -18.30
N THR A 157 15.63 16.45 -17.27
CA THR A 157 16.86 15.69 -17.15
C THR A 157 16.61 14.45 -16.32
N ASN A 158 17.60 13.56 -16.22
CA ASN A 158 17.52 12.40 -15.33
C ASN A 158 17.43 12.77 -13.83
N THR A 159 17.43 14.06 -13.50
CA THR A 159 17.42 14.55 -12.12
C THR A 159 16.45 15.70 -11.88
N SER A 160 15.59 16.06 -12.84
CA SER A 160 14.67 17.20 -12.70
C SER A 160 13.34 16.95 -13.39
N ILE A 161 12.27 17.17 -12.66
CA ILE A 161 10.90 17.13 -13.17
C ILE A 161 10.23 18.50 -12.99
N VAL A 162 9.35 18.83 -13.93
CA VAL A 162 8.52 20.05 -13.87
C VAL A 162 7.06 19.63 -13.81
N CYS A 163 6.31 20.23 -12.90
CA CYS A 163 4.87 19.99 -12.73
C CYS A 163 4.04 21.01 -13.51
N SER A 164 2.82 20.65 -13.84
CA SER A 164 1.86 21.52 -14.56
C SER A 164 1.34 22.69 -13.70
N THR A 165 1.46 22.55 -12.39
CA THR A 165 1.08 23.56 -11.39
C THR A 165 2.25 23.75 -10.42
N ASN A 166 2.20 24.83 -9.63
CA ASN A 166 3.14 24.95 -8.52
C ASN A 166 3.00 23.75 -7.59
N LEU A 167 4.14 23.30 -7.06
CA LEU A 167 4.17 22.25 -6.06
C LEU A 167 3.37 22.68 -4.82
N PRO A 168 2.71 21.73 -4.12
CA PRO A 168 2.08 22.01 -2.83
C PRO A 168 3.04 22.67 -1.84
N ALA A 169 2.53 23.57 -1.00
CA ALA A 169 3.34 24.34 -0.06
C ALA A 169 4.08 23.48 0.98
N ASN A 170 3.61 22.28 1.23
CA ASN A 170 4.23 21.30 2.12
C ASN A 170 5.40 20.55 1.48
N ILE A 171 5.59 20.66 0.16
CA ILE A 171 6.75 20.11 -0.55
C ILE A 171 7.82 21.20 -0.63
N THR A 172 8.86 21.04 0.15
CA THR A 172 10.01 21.94 0.23
C THR A 172 11.30 21.18 0.00
N THR A 173 12.40 21.89 -0.18
CA THR A 173 13.72 21.26 -0.27
C THR A 173 14.00 20.41 0.96
N GLY A 174 14.33 19.14 0.77
CA GLY A 174 14.55 18.16 1.83
C GLY A 174 13.31 17.40 2.30
N SER A 175 12.11 17.73 1.81
CA SER A 175 10.90 16.96 2.14
C SER A 175 10.95 15.57 1.51
N GLU A 176 10.42 14.57 2.20
CA GLU A 176 10.13 13.27 1.62
C GLU A 176 8.87 13.37 0.75
N ILE A 177 8.93 12.83 -0.45
CA ILE A 177 7.87 12.89 -1.46
C ILE A 177 7.63 11.53 -2.09
N ASP A 178 6.40 11.31 -2.49
CA ASP A 178 5.94 10.15 -3.23
C ASP A 178 5.57 10.55 -4.65
N ILE A 179 6.00 9.72 -5.59
CA ILE A 179 5.61 9.84 -6.99
C ILE A 179 4.66 8.70 -7.33
N VAL A 180 3.40 9.06 -7.58
CA VAL A 180 2.29 8.14 -7.76
C VAL A 180 1.97 8.01 -9.25
N LYS A 181 1.82 6.77 -9.73
CA LYS A 181 1.42 6.49 -11.12
C LYS A 181 -0.01 6.98 -11.38
N ASN A 182 -0.26 7.44 -12.61
CA ASN A 182 -1.59 7.76 -13.09
C ASN A 182 -2.35 6.56 -13.66
N ILE A 183 -1.74 5.38 -13.61
CA ILE A 183 -2.26 4.11 -14.11
C ILE A 183 -2.48 3.17 -12.93
N GLN A 184 -3.60 2.43 -12.95
CA GLN A 184 -3.86 1.42 -11.95
C GLN A 184 -2.72 0.38 -11.88
N PRO A 185 -2.34 -0.06 -10.67
CA PRO A 185 -3.04 0.11 -9.39
C PRO A 185 -2.76 1.43 -8.64
N TRP A 186 -2.24 2.46 -9.29
CA TRP A 186 -1.86 3.76 -8.71
C TRP A 186 -0.78 3.66 -7.64
N ASP A 187 0.13 2.73 -7.83
CA ASP A 187 1.24 2.53 -6.91
C ASP A 187 2.14 3.76 -6.84
N THR A 188 2.74 3.97 -5.69
CA THR A 188 3.89 4.83 -5.54
C THR A 188 5.06 4.18 -6.29
N THR A 189 5.52 4.83 -7.37
CA THR A 189 6.66 4.32 -8.15
C THR A 189 7.98 4.66 -7.49
N ARG A 190 8.01 5.76 -6.76
CA ARG A 190 9.23 6.23 -6.07
C ARG A 190 8.87 6.99 -4.80
N GLU A 191 9.50 6.60 -3.72
CA GLU A 191 9.62 7.35 -2.47
C GLU A 191 11.02 7.96 -2.43
N THR A 192 11.12 9.27 -2.31
CA THR A 192 12.42 9.95 -2.40
C THR A 192 12.40 11.28 -1.67
N THR A 193 13.58 11.83 -1.46
CA THR A 193 13.74 13.18 -0.89
C THR A 193 13.78 14.21 -2.01
N ALA A 194 12.96 15.24 -1.91
CA ALA A 194 13.00 16.39 -2.79
C ALA A 194 14.32 17.13 -2.63
N GLY A 195 15.11 17.25 -3.70
CA GLY A 195 16.28 18.10 -3.76
C GLY A 195 15.86 19.57 -3.76
N THR A 196 16.47 20.39 -4.60
CA THR A 196 16.06 21.80 -4.72
C THR A 196 14.66 21.89 -5.29
N VAL A 197 13.76 22.59 -4.57
CA VAL A 197 12.39 22.86 -4.97
C VAL A 197 12.26 24.34 -5.38
N SER A 198 11.70 24.59 -6.57
CA SER A 198 11.47 25.93 -7.08
C SER A 198 10.14 25.98 -7.81
N SER A 199 9.13 26.61 -7.22
CA SER A 199 7.78 26.78 -7.78
C SER A 199 7.18 25.45 -8.29
N ALA A 200 7.29 25.17 -9.57
CA ALA A 200 6.79 23.94 -10.21
C ALA A 200 7.87 22.88 -10.46
N THR A 201 9.14 23.14 -10.11
CA THR A 201 10.25 22.26 -10.40
C THR A 201 10.78 21.60 -9.13
N VAL A 202 11.06 20.30 -9.20
CA VAL A 202 11.76 19.57 -8.15
C VAL A 202 12.91 18.76 -8.73
N ASN A 203 14.09 18.86 -8.10
CA ASN A 203 15.22 18.01 -8.40
C ASN A 203 15.14 16.73 -7.59
N LEU A 204 15.52 15.63 -8.22
CA LEU A 204 15.52 14.28 -7.65
C LEU A 204 16.88 13.64 -7.85
N SER A 205 17.15 12.57 -7.14
CA SER A 205 18.37 11.78 -7.33
C SER A 205 18.40 11.07 -8.70
N ASP A 206 17.23 10.67 -9.18
CA ASP A 206 17.03 9.98 -10.47
C ASP A 206 15.56 10.11 -10.89
N THR A 207 15.27 10.08 -12.19
CA THR A 207 13.93 10.18 -12.78
C THR A 207 13.60 9.06 -13.76
N SER A 208 14.41 8.00 -13.80
CA SER A 208 14.36 6.94 -14.83
C SER A 208 13.02 6.17 -14.85
N ASP A 209 12.33 6.06 -13.73
CA ASP A 209 11.05 5.36 -13.55
C ASP A 209 9.84 6.32 -13.52
N ILE A 210 10.06 7.62 -13.75
CA ILE A 210 9.02 8.65 -13.75
C ILE A 210 8.53 8.88 -15.18
N SER A 211 7.25 9.12 -15.32
CA SER A 211 6.63 9.48 -16.60
C SER A 211 5.77 10.73 -16.48
N VAL A 212 5.61 11.42 -17.61
CA VAL A 212 4.69 12.56 -17.71
C VAL A 212 3.27 12.09 -17.37
N GLY A 213 2.57 12.90 -16.58
CA GLY A 213 1.24 12.58 -16.08
C GLY A 213 1.24 11.90 -14.71
N TYR A 214 2.39 11.53 -14.15
CA TYR A 214 2.47 11.04 -12.76
C TYR A 214 2.22 12.18 -11.78
N TYR A 215 1.92 11.84 -10.55
CA TYR A 215 1.57 12.78 -9.49
C TYR A 215 2.68 12.86 -8.45
N VAL A 216 2.98 14.06 -8.00
CA VAL A 216 3.93 14.35 -6.92
C VAL A 216 3.13 14.75 -5.71
N CYS A 217 3.31 14.04 -4.61
CA CYS A 217 2.67 14.27 -3.32
C CYS A 217 3.72 14.30 -2.21
N SER A 218 3.36 14.71 -1.00
CA SER A 218 4.19 14.40 0.16
C SER A 218 4.18 12.90 0.43
N LYS A 219 5.14 12.44 1.21
CA LYS A 219 5.22 11.04 1.63
C LYS A 219 3.90 10.58 2.25
N ASP A 220 3.51 9.35 1.92
CA ASP A 220 2.27 8.69 2.37
C ASP A 220 0.96 9.38 1.93
N GLU A 221 1.05 10.26 0.93
CA GLU A 221 -0.10 10.93 0.32
C GLU A 221 -0.32 10.46 -1.12
N SER A 222 -1.58 10.41 -1.54
CA SER A 222 -1.95 10.02 -2.90
C SER A 222 -3.21 10.78 -3.36
N PRO A 223 -3.31 11.17 -4.63
CA PRO A 223 -4.56 11.65 -5.20
C PRO A 223 -5.60 10.55 -5.41
N PHE A 224 -5.20 9.27 -5.30
CA PHE A 224 -6.00 8.10 -5.57
C PHE A 224 -6.17 7.21 -4.34
N ALA A 225 -7.28 6.50 -4.26
CA ALA A 225 -7.38 5.34 -3.38
C ALA A 225 -6.57 4.18 -3.99
N GLN A 226 -5.46 3.80 -3.36
CA GLN A 226 -4.55 2.73 -3.83
C GLN A 226 -5.13 1.34 -3.53
N ILE A 227 -6.28 1.05 -4.12
CA ILE A 227 -7.05 -0.19 -3.99
C ILE A 227 -7.46 -0.70 -5.37
N PRO A 228 -7.88 -1.96 -5.53
CA PRO A 228 -8.41 -2.45 -6.79
C PRO A 228 -9.54 -1.57 -7.31
N GLN A 229 -9.52 -1.25 -8.61
CA GLN A 229 -10.51 -0.36 -9.24
C GLN A 229 -11.95 -0.83 -8.98
N ASP A 230 -12.16 -2.14 -8.96
CA ASP A 230 -13.45 -2.75 -8.72
C ASP A 230 -14.00 -2.49 -7.32
N THR A 231 -13.12 -2.14 -6.34
CA THR A 231 -13.53 -1.80 -4.96
C THR A 231 -13.85 -0.32 -4.76
N ILE A 232 -13.48 0.56 -5.69
CA ILE A 232 -13.77 1.99 -5.58
C ILE A 232 -15.26 2.29 -5.45
N PRO A 233 -16.17 1.67 -6.23
CA PRO A 233 -17.60 1.87 -6.04
C PRO A 233 -18.10 1.48 -4.64
N LEU A 234 -17.47 0.48 -4.01
CA LEU A 234 -17.79 0.07 -2.64
C LEU A 234 -17.32 1.13 -1.63
N LEU A 235 -16.10 1.67 -1.79
CA LEU A 235 -15.58 2.78 -0.98
C LEU A 235 -16.50 4.01 -1.09
N ILE A 236 -16.91 4.39 -2.30
CA ILE A 236 -17.84 5.52 -2.50
C ILE A 236 -19.15 5.26 -1.77
N GLN A 237 -19.71 4.05 -1.88
CA GLN A 237 -20.97 3.70 -1.23
C GLN A 237 -20.85 3.70 0.31
N SER A 238 -19.71 3.28 0.87
CA SER A 238 -19.50 3.33 2.32
C SER A 238 -19.52 4.76 2.85
N VAL A 239 -18.87 5.69 2.14
CA VAL A 239 -18.89 7.11 2.50
C VAL A 239 -20.31 7.71 2.37
N VAL A 240 -21.06 7.35 1.33
CA VAL A 240 -22.46 7.80 1.18
C VAL A 240 -23.32 7.31 2.37
N VAL A 241 -23.16 6.06 2.79
CA VAL A 241 -23.84 5.52 3.98
C VAL A 241 -23.47 6.32 5.23
N ARG A 242 -22.19 6.64 5.42
CA ARG A 242 -21.71 7.43 6.54
C ARG A 242 -22.30 8.86 6.54
N MET A 243 -22.39 9.48 5.36
CA MET A 243 -23.03 10.80 5.23
C MET A 243 -24.51 10.76 5.59
N MET A 244 -25.25 9.72 5.19
CA MET A 244 -26.66 9.55 5.55
C MET A 244 -26.83 9.37 7.06
N GLU A 245 -25.91 8.64 7.71
CA GLU A 245 -25.86 8.51 9.17
C GLU A 245 -25.70 9.85 9.85
N TYR A 246 -24.75 10.70 9.41
CA TYR A 246 -24.53 12.04 9.95
C TYR A 246 -25.71 12.99 9.70
N MET A 247 -26.45 12.82 8.60
CA MET A 247 -27.65 13.59 8.32
C MET A 247 -28.89 13.14 9.11
N GLY A 248 -28.82 11.99 9.77
CA GLY A 248 -29.97 11.38 10.46
C GLY A 248 -31.06 10.88 9.51
N ASP A 249 -30.74 10.66 8.23
CA ASP A 249 -31.66 10.09 7.25
C ASP A 249 -31.76 8.59 7.41
N THR A 250 -32.69 8.14 8.27
CA THR A 250 -32.88 6.73 8.59
C THR A 250 -33.34 5.89 7.39
N ASN A 251 -34.14 6.44 6.49
CA ASN A 251 -34.61 5.73 5.31
C ASN A 251 -33.50 5.58 4.27
N GLY A 252 -32.78 6.66 4.00
CA GLY A 252 -31.62 6.63 3.12
C GLY A 252 -30.51 5.73 3.65
N LEU A 253 -30.27 5.75 4.97
CA LEU A 253 -29.31 4.88 5.64
C LEU A 253 -29.63 3.39 5.43
N GLN A 254 -30.90 2.98 5.66
CA GLN A 254 -31.32 1.60 5.46
C GLN A 254 -31.15 1.13 4.00
N ALA A 255 -31.59 1.94 3.06
CA ALA A 255 -31.43 1.67 1.62
C ALA A 255 -29.95 1.62 1.22
N GLY A 256 -29.16 2.56 1.76
CA GLY A 256 -27.71 2.63 1.53
C GLY A 256 -26.96 1.41 2.04
N LEU A 257 -27.30 0.91 3.24
CA LEU A 257 -26.71 -0.29 3.84
C LEU A 257 -27.05 -1.55 3.04
N LEU A 258 -28.29 -1.69 2.56
CA LEU A 258 -28.68 -2.82 1.70
C LEU A 258 -27.89 -2.81 0.38
N THR A 259 -27.77 -1.64 -0.22
CA THR A 259 -26.97 -1.47 -1.45
C THR A 259 -25.49 -1.79 -1.19
N TYR A 260 -24.94 -1.32 -0.07
CA TYR A 260 -23.56 -1.62 0.33
C TYR A 260 -23.35 -3.13 0.49
N ALA A 261 -24.20 -3.81 1.22
CA ALA A 261 -24.10 -5.27 1.43
C ALA A 261 -24.17 -6.06 0.11
N GLN A 262 -25.05 -5.66 -0.81
CA GLN A 262 -25.12 -6.27 -2.13
C GLN A 262 -23.81 -6.05 -2.92
N MET A 263 -23.31 -4.81 -2.96
CA MET A 263 -22.06 -4.48 -3.65
C MET A 263 -20.86 -5.21 -3.03
N GLU A 264 -20.83 -5.36 -1.72
CA GLU A 264 -19.78 -6.11 -1.00
C GLU A 264 -19.77 -7.58 -1.43
N SER A 265 -20.95 -8.21 -1.47
CA SER A 265 -21.11 -9.60 -1.91
C SER A 265 -20.64 -9.79 -3.37
N ASP A 266 -21.08 -8.92 -4.28
CA ASP A 266 -20.75 -8.99 -5.71
C ASP A 266 -19.25 -8.76 -5.92
N ASN A 267 -18.68 -7.77 -5.24
CA ASN A 267 -17.28 -7.41 -5.36
C ASN A 267 -16.34 -8.50 -4.83
N ARG A 268 -16.73 -9.22 -3.78
CA ARG A 268 -15.94 -10.31 -3.21
C ARG A 268 -15.59 -11.37 -4.25
N GLY A 269 -16.52 -11.69 -5.15
CA GLY A 269 -16.28 -12.63 -6.25
C GLY A 269 -15.30 -12.13 -7.30
N LEU A 270 -15.17 -10.80 -7.45
CA LEU A 270 -14.25 -10.18 -8.41
C LEU A 270 -12.82 -10.11 -7.89
N ILE A 271 -12.65 -9.84 -6.60
CA ILE A 271 -11.32 -9.64 -5.99
C ILE A 271 -10.68 -10.96 -5.60
N SER A 272 -11.48 -11.94 -5.18
CA SER A 272 -10.95 -13.24 -4.74
C SER A 272 -10.14 -13.88 -5.86
N PRO A 273 -8.90 -14.31 -5.60
CA PRO A 273 -8.10 -15.00 -6.60
C PRO A 273 -8.84 -16.27 -7.02
N ARG A 274 -9.17 -16.37 -8.31
CA ARG A 274 -9.69 -17.61 -8.89
C ARG A 274 -8.56 -18.61 -9.01
N VAL A 275 -8.21 -19.24 -7.92
CA VAL A 275 -7.36 -20.43 -7.95
C VAL A 275 -8.28 -21.62 -8.24
N ASP A 276 -8.66 -21.80 -9.50
CA ASP A 276 -9.49 -22.93 -9.93
C ASP A 276 -8.76 -24.27 -9.90
N ALA A 277 -7.48 -24.29 -9.58
CA ALA A 277 -6.71 -25.51 -9.39
C ALA A 277 -5.81 -25.36 -8.18
N GLN A 278 -6.13 -26.03 -7.10
CA GLN A 278 -5.06 -26.52 -6.26
C GLN A 278 -4.07 -27.26 -7.19
N PRO A 279 -2.76 -26.95 -7.15
CA PRO A 279 -1.80 -27.73 -7.90
C PRO A 279 -2.05 -29.17 -7.51
N LYS A 280 -2.58 -29.97 -8.46
CA LYS A 280 -2.69 -31.41 -8.26
C LYS A 280 -1.29 -31.82 -7.88
N LYS A 281 -1.07 -32.22 -6.63
CA LYS A 281 0.15 -32.88 -6.22
C LYS A 281 0.29 -34.04 -7.20
N ILE A 282 1.09 -33.85 -8.22
CA ILE A 282 1.53 -34.96 -9.04
C ILE A 282 2.40 -35.76 -8.09
N SER A 283 1.79 -36.71 -7.40
CA SER A 283 2.49 -37.76 -6.70
C SER A 283 3.15 -38.58 -7.78
N VAL A 284 4.31 -38.13 -8.22
CA VAL A 284 5.24 -38.98 -8.93
C VAL A 284 5.64 -40.01 -7.90
N LYS A 285 4.94 -41.16 -7.91
CA LYS A 285 5.42 -42.35 -7.26
C LYS A 285 6.76 -42.63 -7.93
N ASN A 286 7.84 -42.19 -7.28
CA ASN A 286 9.20 -42.37 -7.74
C ASN A 286 9.47 -43.85 -7.73
N ARG A 287 9.22 -44.54 -8.87
CA ARG A 287 9.72 -45.91 -9.12
C ARG A 287 11.26 -45.96 -9.15
N LEU A 288 11.92 -44.80 -9.15
CA LEU A 288 13.39 -44.71 -9.17
C LEU A 288 14.05 -44.94 -7.82
N SER A 289 13.34 -44.89 -6.70
CA SER A 289 13.94 -45.17 -5.39
C SER A 289 14.28 -46.65 -5.16
N ARG A 290 13.83 -47.59 -6.04
CA ARG A 290 14.14 -49.02 -5.94
C ARG A 290 15.45 -49.40 -6.62
N TYR A 291 16.09 -48.53 -7.37
CA TYR A 291 17.32 -48.87 -8.10
C TYR A 291 18.59 -48.27 -7.50
N LEU A 292 18.50 -47.49 -6.43
CA LEU A 292 19.65 -46.84 -5.80
C LEU A 292 20.14 -47.53 -4.51
N TRP A 293 19.52 -48.62 -4.12
CA TRP A 293 19.95 -49.45 -2.99
C TRP A 293 20.08 -50.94 -3.42
N ARG A 294 21.01 -51.20 -4.31
CA ARG A 294 21.67 -52.53 -4.52
C ARG A 294 23.15 -52.34 -4.71
#